data_d3b19562d8ec92033009350550cdb593
#
_entry.id   d3b19562d8ec92033009350550cdb593
#
_cell.length_a   1.000
_cell.length_b   1.000
_cell.length_c   1.000
_cell.angle_alpha   90.00
_cell.angle_beta   90.00
_cell.angle_gamma   90.00
#
_symmetry.space_group_name_H-M   'P 1'
#
loop_
_entity.id
_entity.type
_entity.pdbx_description
1 polymer ?
#
loop_
_entity_poly.entity_id
_entity_poly.type
_entity_poly.pdbx_seq_one_letter_code
_entity_poly.pdbx_strand_id
1 'polypeptide(L)'
;MSEVEHHDGISRRTLVKSTAIGSLALAAGGIALPFGLKSAAAAVQTANQPAEDKVVWGACSVNCGSRCALRLHVRDDEVYWVETDNTGEDVYGNHQVRACLRGRSIRRRINHPDRLNYPMKRVGKRGEGKFERITWEEALDTIAASLKSVVEKYGNEAVYINYSSGIVGGNITRSSPYASLVARLMNCYGGFLSHYGTYSTAQIACAMPYTYGSNDGNSTSDIENTKLVVMFGNNPAETRMSGGGITYYLEQARERSNARMIVIDPRYTDTAAGREDEWIPIRPGTDAALVAGIAWVLINENLVDQPFLDKYCVGYDEKTLPEGAPVNGHYKAYILG
;
A
#
# COMPACT_ATOMS: atom_id res chain seq x y z
N MET A 1 6.40 -33.04 -29.77
CA MET A 1 7.63 -32.68 -29.06
C MET A 1 8.48 -31.96 -30.10
N SER A 2 8.44 -30.64 -30.09
CA SER A 2 9.25 -29.77 -30.96
C SER A 2 10.22 -29.02 -30.05
N GLU A 3 11.51 -29.23 -30.35
CA GLU A 3 12.63 -28.58 -29.68
C GLU A 3 12.49 -27.04 -29.81
N VAL A 4 12.55 -26.38 -28.69
CA VAL A 4 12.63 -24.89 -28.64
C VAL A 4 14.13 -24.55 -28.74
N GLU A 5 14.55 -24.03 -29.88
CA GLU A 5 15.88 -23.42 -30.02
C GLU A 5 16.01 -22.25 -29.08
N HIS A 6 16.92 -22.38 -28.12
CA HIS A 6 17.38 -21.27 -27.30
C HIS A 6 18.25 -20.33 -28.16
N HIS A 7 17.69 -19.23 -28.60
CA HIS A 7 18.51 -18.11 -29.05
C HIS A 7 19.18 -17.45 -27.84
N ASP A 8 20.48 -17.63 -27.72
CA ASP A 8 21.35 -16.95 -26.78
C ASP A 8 21.33 -15.43 -27.03
N GLY A 9 20.43 -14.75 -26.36
CA GLY A 9 20.45 -13.29 -26.28
C GLY A 9 21.70 -12.85 -25.53
N ILE A 10 22.41 -11.86 -26.07
CA ILE A 10 23.59 -11.26 -25.43
C ILE A 10 23.24 -10.90 -23.98
N SER A 11 23.88 -11.58 -23.01
CA SER A 11 23.64 -11.31 -21.60
C SER A 11 24.09 -9.88 -21.27
N ARG A 12 23.43 -9.23 -20.29
CA ARG A 12 23.86 -7.91 -19.78
C ARG A 12 25.34 -7.92 -19.40
N ARG A 13 25.85 -9.05 -18.93
CA ARG A 13 27.26 -9.28 -18.60
C ARG A 13 28.17 -9.25 -19.84
N THR A 14 27.70 -9.79 -20.97
CA THR A 14 28.43 -9.77 -22.26
C THR A 14 28.42 -8.36 -22.85
N LEU A 15 27.33 -7.64 -22.76
CA LEU A 15 27.22 -6.25 -23.21
C LEU A 15 28.15 -5.33 -22.40
N VAL A 16 28.17 -5.47 -21.07
CA VAL A 16 29.07 -4.71 -20.19
C VAL A 16 30.56 -5.05 -20.47
N LYS A 17 30.86 -6.32 -20.70
CA LYS A 17 32.25 -6.75 -21.08
C LYS A 17 32.68 -6.19 -22.42
N SER A 18 31.83 -6.22 -23.43
CA SER A 18 32.16 -5.69 -24.77
C SER A 18 32.32 -4.15 -24.76
N THR A 19 31.48 -3.44 -23.98
CA THR A 19 31.60 -1.99 -23.79
C THR A 19 32.88 -1.62 -23.01
N ALA A 20 33.26 -2.42 -22.01
CA ALA A 20 34.46 -2.22 -21.23
C ALA A 20 35.74 -2.48 -22.04
N ILE A 21 35.76 -3.49 -22.93
CA ILE A 21 36.88 -3.76 -23.81
C ILE A 21 37.05 -2.66 -24.87
N GLY A 22 35.95 -2.15 -25.43
CA GLY A 22 35.95 -1.00 -26.33
C GLY A 22 36.48 0.28 -25.68
N SER A 23 36.14 0.51 -24.41
CA SER A 23 36.59 1.65 -23.62
C SER A 23 38.10 1.59 -23.27
N LEU A 24 38.64 0.39 -23.02
CA LEU A 24 40.07 0.17 -22.77
C LEU A 24 40.93 0.43 -24.02
N ALA A 25 40.43 0.06 -25.19
CA ALA A 25 41.12 0.34 -26.46
C ALA A 25 41.17 1.84 -26.77
N LEU A 26 40.19 2.63 -26.41
CA LEU A 26 40.14 4.09 -26.52
C LEU A 26 41.02 4.80 -25.49
N ALA A 27 41.17 4.25 -24.29
CA ALA A 27 42.01 4.82 -23.24
C ALA A 27 43.51 4.65 -23.52
N ALA A 28 43.90 3.60 -24.27
CA ALA A 28 45.30 3.40 -24.71
C ALA A 28 45.75 4.40 -25.79
N GLY A 29 44.83 5.13 -26.41
CA GLY A 29 45.07 6.14 -27.45
C GLY A 29 45.31 7.57 -26.95
N GLY A 30 45.39 7.82 -25.65
CA GLY A 30 45.81 9.11 -25.08
C GLY A 30 44.79 10.26 -25.16
N ILE A 31 43.53 9.97 -25.39
CA ILE A 31 42.45 10.99 -25.38
C ILE A 31 41.81 11.07 -23.97
N ALA A 32 41.93 12.26 -23.36
CA ALA A 32 41.28 12.54 -22.07
C ALA A 32 39.77 12.56 -22.23
N LEU A 33 39.06 11.52 -21.71
CA LEU A 33 37.63 11.39 -21.78
C LEU A 33 36.97 11.78 -20.46
N PRO A 34 35.80 12.45 -20.51
CA PRO A 34 35.12 12.96 -19.29
C PRO A 34 34.50 11.85 -18.45
N PHE A 35 34.20 12.16 -17.23
CA PHE A 35 33.63 11.47 -16.07
C PHE A 35 33.07 10.03 -16.19
N GLY A 36 32.52 9.64 -17.35
CA GLY A 36 31.88 8.32 -17.55
C GLY A 36 32.86 7.13 -17.60
N LEU A 37 34.16 7.34 -17.82
CA LEU A 37 35.14 6.25 -17.92
C LEU A 37 35.75 5.79 -16.61
N LYS A 38 35.72 6.65 -15.59
CA LYS A 38 36.15 6.23 -14.25
C LYS A 38 35.18 5.21 -13.64
N SER A 39 33.89 5.34 -13.93
CA SER A 39 32.88 4.39 -13.52
C SER A 39 32.95 3.07 -14.30
N ALA A 40 33.31 3.10 -15.58
CA ALA A 40 33.49 1.88 -16.39
C ALA A 40 34.75 1.10 -15.98
N ALA A 41 35.85 1.78 -15.68
CA ALA A 41 37.09 1.16 -15.20
C ALA A 41 36.90 0.52 -13.80
N ALA A 42 36.13 1.17 -12.90
CA ALA A 42 35.76 0.60 -11.61
C ALA A 42 34.87 -0.63 -11.77
N ALA A 43 33.95 -0.62 -12.75
CA ALA A 43 33.08 -1.77 -13.03
C ALA A 43 33.83 -2.99 -13.57
N VAL A 44 34.92 -2.76 -14.33
CA VAL A 44 35.82 -3.85 -14.85
C VAL A 44 36.67 -4.45 -13.74
N GLN A 45 37.15 -3.64 -12.80
CA GLN A 45 37.89 -4.16 -11.64
C GLN A 45 37.04 -4.97 -10.69
N THR A 46 35.74 -4.61 -10.52
CA THR A 46 34.80 -5.39 -9.71
C THR A 46 34.32 -6.66 -10.39
N ALA A 47 34.36 -6.77 -11.72
CA ALA A 47 33.93 -7.95 -12.46
C ALA A 47 34.87 -9.17 -12.29
N ASN A 48 36.11 -8.98 -11.80
CA ASN A 48 37.08 -10.04 -11.57
C ASN A 48 37.22 -10.48 -10.10
N GLN A 49 36.48 -9.86 -9.18
CA GLN A 49 36.43 -10.34 -7.81
C GLN A 49 35.35 -11.43 -7.67
N PRO A 50 35.57 -12.43 -6.79
CA PRO A 50 34.49 -13.36 -6.44
C PRO A 50 33.27 -12.54 -6.03
N ALA A 51 32.09 -12.96 -6.49
CA ALA A 51 30.87 -12.24 -6.17
C ALA A 51 30.68 -12.21 -4.65
N GLU A 52 30.95 -11.07 -4.04
CA GLU A 52 30.68 -10.86 -2.62
C GLU A 52 29.16 -10.81 -2.40
N ASP A 53 28.71 -11.55 -1.40
CA ASP A 53 27.34 -11.45 -0.92
C ASP A 53 27.09 -10.04 -0.40
N LYS A 54 26.19 -9.33 -1.03
CA LYS A 54 25.77 -7.98 -0.61
C LYS A 54 24.44 -8.06 0.11
N VAL A 55 24.36 -7.42 1.25
CA VAL A 55 23.08 -7.20 1.93
C VAL A 55 22.67 -5.76 1.68
N VAL A 56 21.51 -5.60 1.03
CA VAL A 56 20.94 -4.28 0.75
C VAL A 56 19.56 -4.16 1.37
N TRP A 57 19.20 -2.94 1.75
CA TRP A 57 17.88 -2.68 2.28
C TRP A 57 16.88 -2.50 1.16
N GLY A 58 15.69 -3.07 1.35
CA GLY A 58 14.52 -2.87 0.51
C GLY A 58 13.27 -2.77 1.35
N ALA A 59 12.14 -2.66 0.69
CA ALA A 59 10.85 -2.63 1.34
C ALA A 59 9.88 -3.63 0.70
N CYS A 60 9.01 -4.18 1.53
CA CYS A 60 7.93 -5.05 1.05
C CYS A 60 6.97 -4.25 0.18
N SER A 61 6.70 -4.77 -1.02
CA SER A 61 5.81 -4.16 -2.00
C SER A 61 4.40 -4.76 -2.01
N VAL A 62 4.06 -5.59 -1.03
CA VAL A 62 2.73 -6.18 -0.91
C VAL A 62 1.73 -5.12 -0.44
N ASN A 63 0.52 -5.17 -1.00
CA ASN A 63 -0.56 -4.21 -0.72
C ASN A 63 -1.24 -4.43 0.65
N CYS A 64 -0.48 -4.51 1.73
CA CYS A 64 -1.05 -4.53 3.08
C CYS A 64 -0.76 -3.24 3.88
N GLY A 65 0.00 -2.31 3.29
CA GLY A 65 0.36 -1.04 3.91
C GLY A 65 1.38 -1.11 5.05
N SER A 66 1.88 -2.30 5.42
CA SER A 66 2.88 -2.44 6.49
C SER A 66 4.27 -1.91 6.11
N ARG A 67 4.61 -1.93 4.82
CA ARG A 67 5.88 -1.42 4.28
C ARG A 67 7.11 -1.95 5.01
N CYS A 68 7.09 -3.24 5.38
CA CYS A 68 8.14 -3.86 6.18
C CYS A 68 9.49 -3.68 5.51
N ALA A 69 10.48 -3.26 6.27
CA ALA A 69 11.86 -3.25 5.84
C ALA A 69 12.35 -4.69 5.60
N LEU A 70 13.09 -4.88 4.53
CA LEU A 70 13.62 -6.16 4.10
C LEU A 70 15.13 -6.05 3.95
N ARG A 71 15.86 -7.04 4.43
CA ARG A 71 17.28 -7.24 4.14
C ARG A 71 17.39 -8.21 2.98
N LEU A 72 17.85 -7.72 1.85
CA LEU A 72 17.96 -8.47 0.61
C LEU A 72 19.41 -8.94 0.44
N HIS A 73 19.62 -10.24 0.43
CA HIS A 73 20.90 -10.85 0.14
C HIS A 73 21.04 -11.04 -1.38
N VAL A 74 22.04 -10.38 -1.95
CA VAL A 74 22.26 -10.35 -3.38
C VAL A 74 23.58 -11.04 -3.71
N ARG A 75 23.53 -11.99 -4.64
CA ARG A 75 24.68 -12.67 -5.21
C ARG A 75 24.50 -12.76 -6.72
N ASP A 76 25.53 -12.46 -7.48
CA ASP A 76 25.49 -12.48 -8.95
C ASP A 76 24.31 -11.67 -9.54
N ASP A 77 24.02 -10.51 -8.97
CA ASP A 77 22.87 -9.64 -9.30
C ASP A 77 21.48 -10.24 -9.05
N GLU A 78 21.40 -11.38 -8.36
CA GLU A 78 20.14 -12.00 -7.97
C GLU A 78 19.88 -11.88 -6.46
N VAL A 79 18.62 -11.59 -6.10
CA VAL A 79 18.15 -11.69 -4.72
C VAL A 79 17.89 -13.15 -4.40
N TYR A 80 18.82 -13.82 -3.73
CA TYR A 80 18.69 -15.22 -3.40
C TYR A 80 18.03 -15.47 -2.02
N TRP A 81 18.13 -14.51 -1.09
CA TRP A 81 17.54 -14.61 0.23
C TRP A 81 16.94 -13.29 0.70
N VAL A 82 15.87 -13.35 1.48
CA VAL A 82 15.22 -12.19 2.06
C VAL A 82 15.01 -12.40 3.56
N GLU A 83 15.58 -11.53 4.34
CA GLU A 83 15.40 -11.46 5.78
C GLU A 83 14.50 -10.28 6.17
N THR A 84 14.05 -10.30 7.38
CA THR A 84 13.36 -9.19 8.02
C THR A 84 14.36 -8.20 8.62
N ASP A 85 13.88 -7.10 9.14
CA ASP A 85 14.67 -6.20 9.97
C ASP A 85 15.13 -6.93 11.24
N ASN A 86 16.39 -6.75 11.59
CA ASN A 86 17.03 -7.30 12.80
C ASN A 86 17.82 -6.25 13.58
N THR A 87 17.54 -4.96 13.32
CA THR A 87 18.28 -3.83 13.93
C THR A 87 17.59 -3.21 15.13
N GLY A 88 16.30 -3.51 15.34
CA GLY A 88 15.57 -3.04 16.51
C GLY A 88 15.82 -3.87 17.76
N GLU A 89 15.40 -3.39 18.90
CA GLU A 89 15.58 -4.01 20.21
C GLU A 89 14.33 -4.77 20.72
N ASP A 90 13.24 -4.74 19.96
CA ASP A 90 11.94 -5.32 20.33
C ASP A 90 11.37 -4.79 21.66
N VAL A 91 11.65 -3.55 21.95
CA VAL A 91 11.05 -2.83 23.07
C VAL A 91 9.96 -1.88 22.58
N TYR A 92 9.08 -1.47 23.45
CA TYR A 92 8.05 -0.50 23.13
C TYR A 92 8.65 0.82 22.62
N GLY A 93 8.23 1.26 21.46
CA GLY A 93 8.82 2.41 20.77
C GLY A 93 9.96 2.08 19.81
N ASN A 94 10.60 0.92 19.94
CA ASN A 94 11.68 0.44 19.06
C ASN A 94 11.46 -1.01 18.61
N HIS A 95 10.25 -1.31 18.22
CA HIS A 95 9.84 -2.65 17.78
C HIS A 95 10.37 -3.01 16.40
N GLN A 96 10.93 -4.18 16.25
CA GLN A 96 11.32 -4.74 14.95
C GLN A 96 10.10 -5.08 14.11
N VAL A 97 9.99 -4.46 12.94
CA VAL A 97 8.95 -4.77 11.97
C VAL A 97 9.32 -6.03 11.19
N ARG A 98 8.92 -7.18 11.69
CA ARG A 98 9.21 -8.48 11.08
C ARG A 98 8.30 -8.73 9.89
N ALA A 99 8.89 -8.85 8.70
CA ALA A 99 8.16 -9.16 7.50
C ALA A 99 7.54 -10.56 7.57
N CYS A 100 6.26 -10.66 7.24
CA CYS A 100 5.57 -11.94 7.12
C CYS A 100 6.04 -12.73 5.89
N LEU A 101 5.52 -13.94 5.72
CA LEU A 101 5.87 -14.82 4.61
C LEU A 101 5.67 -14.17 3.22
N ARG A 102 4.64 -13.33 3.05
CA ARG A 102 4.40 -12.60 1.79
C ARG A 102 5.57 -11.70 1.40
N GLY A 103 6.08 -10.89 2.35
CA GLY A 103 7.24 -10.04 2.12
C GLY A 103 8.53 -10.84 1.91
N ARG A 104 8.72 -11.89 2.71
CA ARG A 104 9.91 -12.74 2.61
C ARG A 104 9.97 -13.58 1.34
N SER A 105 8.84 -13.87 0.72
CA SER A 105 8.77 -14.61 -0.55
C SER A 105 8.92 -13.74 -1.81
N ILE A 106 9.15 -12.43 -1.67
CA ILE A 106 9.22 -11.48 -2.80
C ILE A 106 10.29 -11.85 -3.84
N ARG A 107 11.38 -12.53 -3.41
CA ARG A 107 12.42 -13.04 -4.31
C ARG A 107 11.86 -13.97 -5.41
N ARG A 108 10.88 -14.82 -5.05
CA ARG A 108 10.22 -15.72 -6.00
C ARG A 108 9.38 -14.95 -7.03
N ARG A 109 8.81 -13.83 -6.62
CA ARG A 109 8.06 -12.94 -7.52
C ARG A 109 8.99 -12.19 -8.47
N ILE A 110 10.15 -11.75 -7.99
CA ILE A 110 11.13 -11.02 -8.81
C ILE A 110 11.66 -11.93 -9.92
N ASN A 111 11.97 -13.19 -9.59
CA ASN A 111 12.56 -14.17 -10.50
C ASN A 111 11.54 -15.18 -11.05
N HIS A 112 10.24 -14.84 -11.02
CA HIS A 112 9.20 -15.75 -11.52
C HIS A 112 9.29 -15.91 -13.04
N PRO A 113 9.21 -17.13 -13.59
CA PRO A 113 9.31 -17.35 -15.04
C PRO A 113 8.21 -16.65 -15.84
N ASP A 114 7.02 -16.49 -15.27
CA ASP A 114 5.89 -15.80 -15.91
C ASP A 114 5.94 -14.27 -15.73
N ARG A 115 7.03 -13.74 -15.17
CA ARG A 115 7.17 -12.29 -15.02
C ARG A 115 7.27 -11.63 -16.38
N LEU A 116 6.45 -10.61 -16.63
CA LEU A 116 6.53 -9.78 -17.84
C LEU A 116 7.81 -8.94 -17.82
N ASN A 117 8.77 -9.32 -18.67
CA ASN A 117 10.05 -8.63 -18.80
C ASN A 117 10.09 -7.70 -20.03
N TYR A 118 9.13 -7.81 -20.91
CA TYR A 118 9.06 -7.09 -22.19
C TYR A 118 7.63 -6.60 -22.42
N PRO A 119 7.44 -5.54 -23.23
CA PRO A 119 6.12 -5.12 -23.64
C PRO A 119 5.47 -6.20 -24.53
N MET A 120 4.18 -6.37 -24.32
CA MET A 120 3.37 -7.37 -25.01
C MET A 120 2.18 -6.69 -25.70
N LYS A 121 1.95 -7.03 -26.97
CA LYS A 121 0.82 -6.56 -27.76
C LYS A 121 -0.22 -7.67 -27.93
N ARG A 122 -1.48 -7.34 -27.70
CA ARG A 122 -2.57 -8.29 -27.92
C ARG A 122 -2.77 -8.51 -29.42
N VAL A 123 -2.77 -9.78 -29.85
CA VAL A 123 -2.96 -10.20 -31.24
C VAL A 123 -4.26 -10.96 -31.47
N GLY A 124 -4.96 -11.32 -30.41
CA GLY A 124 -6.27 -11.97 -30.46
C GLY A 124 -7.42 -11.07 -30.09
N LYS A 125 -8.65 -11.58 -30.11
CA LYS A 125 -9.82 -10.90 -29.59
C LYS A 125 -9.68 -10.65 -28.09
N ARG A 126 -10.38 -9.64 -27.59
CA ARG A 126 -10.41 -9.36 -26.16
C ARG A 126 -10.94 -10.57 -25.39
N GLY A 127 -10.18 -11.03 -24.38
CA GLY A 127 -10.50 -12.24 -23.60
C GLY A 127 -9.82 -13.53 -24.07
N GLU A 128 -9.24 -13.57 -25.29
CA GLU A 128 -8.53 -14.79 -25.76
C GLU A 128 -7.16 -15.00 -25.11
N GLY A 129 -6.59 -13.98 -24.46
CA GLY A 129 -5.29 -14.09 -23.81
C GLY A 129 -4.09 -14.26 -24.75
N LYS A 130 -4.24 -13.92 -26.04
CA LYS A 130 -3.18 -14.04 -27.04
C LYS A 130 -2.38 -12.77 -27.14
N PHE A 131 -1.08 -12.87 -26.88
CA PHE A 131 -0.15 -11.75 -26.91
C PHE A 131 1.13 -12.14 -27.61
N GLU A 132 1.80 -11.17 -28.24
CA GLU A 132 3.14 -11.29 -28.81
C GLU A 132 4.07 -10.25 -28.21
N ARG A 133 5.34 -10.57 -28.13
CA ARG A 133 6.38 -9.64 -27.67
C ARG A 133 6.64 -8.60 -28.76
N ILE A 134 6.71 -7.33 -28.35
CA ILE A 134 7.10 -6.20 -29.21
C ILE A 134 8.31 -5.46 -28.62
N THR A 135 8.87 -4.55 -29.38
CA THR A 135 9.94 -3.67 -28.89
C THR A 135 9.40 -2.56 -28.01
N TRP A 136 10.26 -1.92 -27.22
CA TRP A 136 9.87 -0.74 -26.43
C TRP A 136 9.52 0.46 -27.34
N GLU A 137 10.22 0.64 -28.47
CA GLU A 137 9.90 1.67 -29.46
C GLU A 137 8.48 1.46 -29.99
N GLU A 138 8.16 0.27 -30.48
CA GLU A 138 6.80 -0.03 -30.97
C GLU A 138 5.73 0.22 -29.91
N ALA A 139 6.01 -0.17 -28.67
CA ALA A 139 5.06 0.01 -27.55
C ALA A 139 4.83 1.51 -27.28
N LEU A 140 5.91 2.28 -27.15
CA LEU A 140 5.84 3.71 -26.85
C LEU A 140 5.19 4.51 -27.98
N ASP A 141 5.53 4.22 -29.23
CA ASP A 141 4.95 4.89 -30.41
C ASP A 141 3.45 4.57 -30.52
N THR A 142 3.06 3.32 -30.30
CA THR A 142 1.65 2.91 -30.31
C THR A 142 0.84 3.62 -29.23
N ILE A 143 1.38 3.69 -28.00
CA ILE A 143 0.74 4.38 -26.88
C ILE A 143 0.63 5.88 -27.16
N ALA A 144 1.73 6.51 -27.61
CA ALA A 144 1.75 7.93 -27.89
C ALA A 144 0.78 8.33 -29.04
N ALA A 145 0.75 7.54 -30.11
CA ALA A 145 -0.19 7.76 -31.22
C ALA A 145 -1.66 7.61 -30.76
N SER A 146 -1.94 6.59 -29.95
CA SER A 146 -3.29 6.37 -29.40
C SER A 146 -3.72 7.51 -28.48
N LEU A 147 -2.87 7.94 -27.54
CA LEU A 147 -3.17 9.06 -26.65
C LEU A 147 -3.41 10.36 -27.42
N LYS A 148 -2.56 10.69 -28.40
CA LYS A 148 -2.74 11.88 -29.27
C LYS A 148 -4.08 11.82 -29.99
N SER A 149 -4.40 10.70 -30.65
CA SER A 149 -5.66 10.53 -31.36
C SER A 149 -6.89 10.68 -30.47
N VAL A 150 -6.86 10.15 -29.25
CA VAL A 150 -7.96 10.27 -28.29
C VAL A 150 -8.13 11.72 -27.85
N VAL A 151 -7.04 12.38 -27.45
CA VAL A 151 -7.08 13.77 -26.97
C VAL A 151 -7.48 14.74 -28.08
N GLU A 152 -6.95 14.58 -29.28
CA GLU A 152 -7.33 15.41 -30.44
C GLU A 152 -8.81 15.28 -30.82
N LYS A 153 -9.37 14.07 -30.68
CA LYS A 153 -10.75 13.81 -31.09
C LYS A 153 -11.79 14.09 -30.01
N TYR A 154 -11.44 13.85 -28.73
CA TYR A 154 -12.41 13.82 -27.64
C TYR A 154 -12.04 14.69 -26.44
N GLY A 155 -10.83 15.29 -26.41
CA GLY A 155 -10.32 16.03 -25.27
C GLY A 155 -9.64 15.16 -24.23
N ASN A 156 -9.00 15.81 -23.25
CA ASN A 156 -8.27 15.13 -22.17
C ASN A 156 -9.19 14.40 -21.18
N GLU A 157 -10.44 14.83 -21.03
CA GLU A 157 -11.47 14.18 -20.23
C GLU A 157 -11.84 12.79 -20.71
N ALA A 158 -11.51 12.43 -21.95
CA ALA A 158 -11.67 11.08 -22.47
C ALA A 158 -10.56 10.11 -22.01
N VAL A 159 -9.51 10.62 -21.39
CA VAL A 159 -8.44 9.81 -20.81
C VAL A 159 -8.66 9.64 -19.32
N TYR A 160 -9.10 8.46 -18.90
CA TYR A 160 -9.34 8.13 -17.50
C TYR A 160 -8.14 7.36 -16.91
N ILE A 161 -7.61 7.82 -15.76
CA ILE A 161 -6.60 7.09 -15.00
C ILE A 161 -7.30 6.33 -13.87
N ASN A 162 -7.28 5.02 -13.99
CA ASN A 162 -7.89 4.13 -12.99
C ASN A 162 -7.13 4.21 -11.65
N TYR A 163 -7.89 4.09 -10.55
CA TYR A 163 -7.34 3.96 -9.22
C TYR A 163 -6.47 2.72 -9.10
N SER A 164 -5.30 2.88 -8.54
CA SER A 164 -4.46 1.78 -8.09
C SER A 164 -3.97 2.02 -6.67
N SER A 165 -4.00 0.98 -5.87
CA SER A 165 -3.54 0.98 -4.49
C SER A 165 -2.41 -0.03 -4.34
N GLY A 166 -1.63 0.08 -3.28
CA GLY A 166 -0.65 -0.92 -2.91
C GLY A 166 0.73 -0.36 -2.73
N ILE A 167 1.61 -0.54 -3.70
CA ILE A 167 3.00 -0.13 -3.58
C ILE A 167 3.09 1.40 -3.49
N VAL A 168 3.42 1.88 -2.33
CA VAL A 168 3.67 3.29 -2.06
C VAL A 168 5.15 3.45 -1.72
N GLY A 169 5.99 2.74 -2.43
CA GLY A 169 7.43 2.72 -2.18
C GLY A 169 8.21 3.48 -3.26
N GLY A 170 9.25 4.19 -2.83
CA GLY A 170 10.21 4.82 -3.72
C GLY A 170 9.80 6.22 -4.20
N ASN A 171 10.80 6.93 -4.71
CA ASN A 171 10.65 8.30 -5.21
C ASN A 171 10.04 8.37 -6.61
N ILE A 172 10.01 7.24 -7.32
CA ILE A 172 9.62 7.17 -8.74
C ILE A 172 8.20 6.65 -8.91
N THR A 173 7.81 5.67 -8.11
CA THR A 173 6.48 5.03 -8.22
C THR A 173 5.65 5.31 -6.99
N ARG A 174 4.64 6.15 -7.13
CA ARG A 174 3.55 6.27 -6.16
C ARG A 174 2.30 5.68 -6.77
N SER A 175 1.57 4.90 -5.99
CA SER A 175 0.36 4.22 -6.44
C SER A 175 -0.88 5.12 -6.49
N SER A 176 -0.78 6.33 -5.98
CA SER A 176 -1.89 7.28 -6.07
C SER A 176 -2.01 7.83 -7.50
N PRO A 177 -3.21 7.90 -8.08
CA PRO A 177 -3.42 8.53 -9.38
C PRO A 177 -3.00 9.99 -9.40
N TYR A 178 -3.01 10.67 -8.25
CA TYR A 178 -2.57 12.06 -8.13
C TYR A 178 -1.05 12.25 -8.06
N ALA A 179 -0.30 11.19 -7.78
CA ALA A 179 1.14 11.25 -7.56
C ALA A 179 1.93 10.20 -8.38
N SER A 180 1.28 9.51 -9.31
CA SER A 180 1.93 8.53 -10.19
C SER A 180 2.66 9.21 -11.35
N LEU A 181 3.61 8.48 -11.96
CA LEU A 181 4.27 8.95 -13.18
C LEU A 181 3.29 9.16 -14.33
N VAL A 182 2.24 8.33 -14.41
CA VAL A 182 1.18 8.48 -15.43
C VAL A 182 0.39 9.77 -15.20
N ALA A 183 0.02 10.09 -13.96
CA ALA A 183 -0.63 11.35 -13.62
C ALA A 183 0.26 12.56 -13.96
N ARG A 184 1.56 12.46 -13.66
CA ARG A 184 2.53 13.51 -14.03
C ARG A 184 2.59 13.70 -15.55
N LEU A 185 2.69 12.61 -16.31
CA LEU A 185 2.66 12.66 -17.77
C LEU A 185 1.42 13.36 -18.27
N MET A 186 0.24 12.93 -17.82
CA MET A 186 -1.03 13.48 -18.29
C MET A 186 -1.25 14.92 -17.85
N ASN A 187 -0.79 15.32 -16.67
CA ASN A 187 -0.82 16.72 -16.25
C ASN A 187 0.08 17.62 -17.13
N CYS A 188 1.21 17.09 -17.61
CA CYS A 188 2.03 17.79 -18.61
C CYS A 188 1.38 17.80 -20.00
N TYR A 189 0.41 16.93 -20.26
CA TYR A 189 -0.27 16.79 -21.55
C TYR A 189 -1.72 17.34 -21.54
N GLY A 190 -2.06 18.19 -20.58
CA GLY A 190 -3.36 18.88 -20.54
C GLY A 190 -4.36 18.32 -19.54
N GLY A 191 -4.00 17.29 -18.77
CA GLY A 191 -4.85 16.70 -17.73
C GLY A 191 -5.48 15.36 -18.11
N PHE A 192 -6.37 14.88 -17.27
CA PHE A 192 -7.07 13.59 -17.42
C PHE A 192 -8.31 13.54 -16.53
N LEU A 193 -9.24 12.63 -16.83
CA LEU A 193 -10.36 12.33 -15.95
C LEU A 193 -9.86 11.48 -14.77
N SER A 194 -10.00 12.02 -13.56
CA SER A 194 -9.69 11.33 -12.32
C SER A 194 -10.96 10.73 -11.68
N HIS A 195 -10.82 10.12 -10.53
CA HIS A 195 -11.92 9.62 -9.71
C HIS A 195 -11.90 10.29 -8.33
N TYR A 196 -12.99 10.21 -7.61
CA TYR A 196 -13.08 10.58 -6.21
C TYR A 196 -13.47 9.37 -5.36
N GLY A 197 -13.04 9.37 -4.10
CA GLY A 197 -13.24 8.24 -3.20
C GLY A 197 -12.47 6.99 -3.64
N THR A 198 -12.54 5.97 -2.85
CA THR A 198 -11.96 4.65 -3.12
C THR A 198 -12.88 3.56 -2.60
N TYR A 199 -12.90 2.41 -3.23
CA TYR A 199 -13.66 1.26 -2.74
C TYR A 199 -13.21 0.81 -1.34
N SER A 200 -11.98 1.15 -0.95
CA SER A 200 -11.37 0.71 0.30
C SER A 200 -11.69 1.63 1.49
N THR A 201 -11.72 2.95 1.29
CA THR A 201 -11.79 3.94 2.37
C THR A 201 -12.77 5.07 2.11
N ALA A 202 -13.54 5.03 1.03
CA ALA A 202 -14.46 6.13 0.67
C ALA A 202 -15.49 6.40 1.77
N GLN A 203 -16.06 5.37 2.37
CA GLN A 203 -17.06 5.54 3.44
C GLN A 203 -16.44 6.22 4.66
N ILE A 204 -15.26 5.78 5.09
CA ILE A 204 -14.52 6.40 6.21
C ILE A 204 -14.19 7.85 5.88
N ALA A 205 -13.61 8.10 4.70
CA ALA A 205 -13.21 9.43 4.28
C ALA A 205 -14.41 10.40 4.14
N CYS A 206 -15.59 9.90 3.82
CA CYS A 206 -16.80 10.70 3.79
C CYS A 206 -17.41 10.91 5.18
N ALA A 207 -17.40 9.90 6.06
CA ALA A 207 -18.06 9.97 7.36
C ALA A 207 -17.24 10.75 8.42
N MET A 208 -15.93 10.57 8.45
CA MET A 208 -15.05 11.15 9.48
C MET A 208 -15.15 12.67 9.59
N PRO A 209 -15.20 13.47 8.50
CA PRO A 209 -15.36 14.91 8.60
C PRO A 209 -16.67 15.35 9.28
N TYR A 210 -17.75 14.58 9.12
CA TYR A 210 -19.03 14.86 9.77
C TYR A 210 -19.04 14.45 11.25
N THR A 211 -18.27 13.41 11.62
CA THR A 211 -18.22 12.89 12.99
C THR A 211 -17.19 13.60 13.84
N TYR A 212 -16.02 13.92 13.27
CA TYR A 212 -14.86 14.45 14.01
C TYR A 212 -14.32 15.78 13.46
N GLY A 213 -14.92 16.33 12.42
CA GLY A 213 -14.47 17.56 11.76
C GLY A 213 -13.33 17.37 10.78
N SER A 214 -12.60 16.28 10.83
CA SER A 214 -11.51 15.94 9.92
C SER A 214 -11.40 14.43 9.69
N ASN A 215 -10.53 14.04 8.77
CA ASN A 215 -10.22 12.63 8.51
C ASN A 215 -8.99 12.15 9.31
N ASP A 216 -8.79 12.70 10.48
CA ASP A 216 -7.70 12.35 11.38
C ASP A 216 -8.18 11.39 12.47
N GLY A 217 -7.27 10.59 12.97
CA GLY A 217 -7.50 9.63 14.06
C GLY A 217 -6.26 9.52 14.95
N ASN A 218 -6.46 8.98 16.14
CA ASN A 218 -5.38 8.74 17.08
C ASN A 218 -4.44 7.65 16.62
N SER A 219 -3.22 7.65 17.12
CA SER A 219 -2.29 6.53 16.93
C SER A 219 -2.71 5.32 17.77
N THR A 220 -2.27 4.12 17.37
CA THR A 220 -2.53 2.90 18.16
C THR A 220 -1.92 2.94 19.56
N SER A 221 -0.89 3.75 19.77
CA SER A 221 -0.30 3.95 21.10
C SER A 221 -1.22 4.70 22.07
N ASP A 222 -2.17 5.48 21.56
CA ASP A 222 -3.14 6.21 22.41
C ASP A 222 -4.12 5.26 23.15
N ILE A 223 -4.18 4.00 22.76
CA ILE A 223 -4.94 2.95 23.46
C ILE A 223 -4.46 2.80 24.93
N GLU A 224 -3.23 3.19 25.25
CA GLU A 224 -2.77 3.19 26.65
C GLU A 224 -3.55 4.16 27.56
N ASN A 225 -4.28 5.11 26.99
CA ASN A 225 -5.14 6.05 27.70
C ASN A 225 -6.62 5.60 27.77
N THR A 226 -6.96 4.43 27.22
CA THR A 226 -8.34 3.96 27.15
C THR A 226 -8.63 2.86 28.19
N LYS A 227 -9.91 2.64 28.50
CA LYS A 227 -10.40 1.55 29.36
C LYS A 227 -11.12 0.47 28.57
N LEU A 228 -11.56 0.78 27.36
CA LEU A 228 -12.30 -0.12 26.49
C LEU A 228 -11.88 0.08 25.04
N VAL A 229 -11.53 -1.00 24.37
CA VAL A 229 -11.31 -1.09 22.94
C VAL A 229 -12.45 -1.84 22.30
N VAL A 230 -13.17 -1.22 21.38
CA VAL A 230 -14.23 -1.89 20.60
C VAL A 230 -13.81 -1.94 19.14
N MET A 231 -13.73 -3.14 18.58
CA MET A 231 -13.23 -3.37 17.22
C MET A 231 -14.37 -3.87 16.32
N PHE A 232 -14.82 -3.04 15.38
CA PHE A 232 -15.84 -3.42 14.39
C PHE A 232 -15.14 -3.87 13.10
N GLY A 233 -15.15 -5.18 12.80
CA GLY A 233 -14.55 -5.77 11.60
C GLY A 233 -13.07 -5.45 11.43
N ASN A 234 -12.40 -5.06 12.48
CA ASN A 234 -10.99 -4.65 12.44
C ASN A 234 -10.10 -5.84 12.83
N ASN A 235 -9.33 -6.33 11.86
CA ASN A 235 -8.50 -7.53 12.02
C ASN A 235 -7.04 -7.28 11.60
N PRO A 236 -6.28 -6.50 12.37
CA PRO A 236 -4.89 -6.16 12.01
C PRO A 236 -3.96 -7.38 12.00
N ALA A 237 -4.19 -8.41 12.81
CA ALA A 237 -3.34 -9.58 12.86
C ALA A 237 -3.30 -10.34 11.52
N GLU A 238 -4.41 -10.42 10.79
CA GLU A 238 -4.48 -11.06 9.47
C GLU A 238 -4.26 -10.07 8.32
N THR A 239 -4.91 -8.91 8.34
CA THR A 239 -4.87 -7.96 7.21
C THR A 239 -3.54 -7.24 7.09
N ARG A 240 -2.88 -6.99 8.20
CA ARG A 240 -1.57 -6.35 8.28
C ARG A 240 -0.44 -7.33 8.58
N MET A 241 -0.69 -8.56 8.89
CA MET A 241 0.25 -9.64 9.23
C MET A 241 1.33 -9.21 10.26
N SER A 242 2.50 -8.76 9.80
CA SER A 242 3.50 -8.10 10.64
C SER A 242 3.06 -6.72 11.10
N GLY A 243 2.14 -6.14 10.36
CA GLY A 243 1.37 -4.97 10.70
C GLY A 243 2.10 -3.65 10.80
N GLY A 244 3.35 -3.56 10.40
CA GLY A 244 4.17 -2.42 10.81
C GLY A 244 4.19 -2.29 12.34
N GLY A 245 4.00 -3.40 13.04
CA GLY A 245 3.86 -3.43 14.49
C GLY A 245 2.45 -3.13 15.02
N ILE A 246 1.42 -2.95 14.20
CA ILE A 246 0.08 -2.52 14.67
C ILE A 246 -0.47 -3.47 15.73
N THR A 247 -0.45 -4.78 15.51
CA THR A 247 -0.94 -5.76 16.49
C THR A 247 -0.09 -5.74 17.75
N TYR A 248 1.23 -5.63 17.61
CA TYR A 248 2.14 -5.51 18.75
C TYR A 248 1.82 -4.25 19.59
N TYR A 249 1.69 -3.08 18.95
CA TYR A 249 1.38 -1.84 19.67
C TYR A 249 -0.01 -1.87 20.30
N LEU A 250 -0.99 -2.48 19.65
CA LEU A 250 -2.33 -2.70 20.23
C LEU A 250 -2.25 -3.48 21.54
N GLU A 251 -1.56 -4.62 21.53
CA GLU A 251 -1.45 -5.47 22.71
C GLU A 251 -0.62 -4.81 23.83
N GLN A 252 0.49 -4.18 23.48
CA GLN A 252 1.34 -3.48 24.46
C GLN A 252 0.62 -2.28 25.09
N ALA A 253 -0.18 -1.53 24.33
CA ALA A 253 -0.96 -0.42 24.85
C ALA A 253 -2.10 -0.93 25.76
N ARG A 254 -2.72 -2.06 25.41
CA ARG A 254 -3.75 -2.70 26.25
C ARG A 254 -3.17 -3.22 27.56
N GLU A 255 -2.01 -3.86 27.55
CA GLU A 255 -1.35 -4.28 28.79
C GLU A 255 -1.10 -3.10 29.74
N ARG A 256 -0.70 -1.97 29.20
CA ARG A 256 -0.41 -0.76 29.99
C ARG A 256 -1.67 -0.12 30.56
N SER A 257 -2.76 -0.06 29.79
CA SER A 257 -4.02 0.54 30.21
C SER A 257 -4.93 -0.43 30.97
N ASN A 258 -4.66 -1.74 30.92
CA ASN A 258 -5.57 -2.80 31.34
C ASN A 258 -6.96 -2.66 30.70
N ALA A 259 -7.01 -2.20 29.43
CA ALA A 259 -8.24 -1.97 28.71
C ALA A 259 -8.91 -3.31 28.32
N ARG A 260 -10.22 -3.41 28.53
CA ARG A 260 -11.02 -4.49 27.95
C ARG A 260 -11.04 -4.36 26.42
N MET A 261 -11.17 -5.51 25.73
CA MET A 261 -11.32 -5.54 24.28
C MET A 261 -12.54 -6.37 23.87
N ILE A 262 -13.48 -5.71 23.19
CA ILE A 262 -14.64 -6.34 22.57
C ILE A 262 -14.38 -6.37 21.04
N VAL A 263 -14.40 -7.56 20.47
CA VAL A 263 -14.25 -7.75 19.01
C VAL A 263 -15.61 -8.12 18.41
N ILE A 264 -16.08 -7.26 17.53
CA ILE A 264 -17.35 -7.41 16.81
C ILE A 264 -16.99 -7.76 15.37
N ASP A 265 -17.04 -9.05 15.05
CA ASP A 265 -16.64 -9.58 13.75
C ASP A 265 -17.44 -10.86 13.46
N PRO A 266 -17.94 -11.07 12.23
CA PRO A 266 -18.65 -12.30 11.88
C PRO A 266 -17.77 -13.55 11.97
N ARG A 267 -16.45 -13.40 11.95
CA ARG A 267 -15.46 -14.44 12.13
C ARG A 267 -14.69 -14.29 13.45
N TYR A 268 -14.36 -15.41 14.07
CA TYR A 268 -13.36 -15.44 15.14
C TYR A 268 -11.96 -15.39 14.53
N THR A 269 -11.40 -14.19 14.51
CA THR A 269 -10.17 -13.86 13.77
C THR A 269 -8.90 -14.04 14.61
N ASP A 270 -7.73 -14.03 13.96
CA ASP A 270 -6.44 -14.04 14.66
C ASP A 270 -6.25 -12.81 15.58
N THR A 271 -6.95 -11.72 15.33
CA THR A 271 -6.94 -10.55 16.22
C THR A 271 -7.73 -10.80 17.49
N ALA A 272 -8.84 -11.52 17.40
CA ALA A 272 -9.63 -11.90 18.55
C ALA A 272 -8.97 -13.04 19.33
N ALA A 273 -8.53 -14.08 18.65
CA ALA A 273 -8.13 -15.36 19.21
C ALA A 273 -7.20 -15.29 20.43
N GLY A 274 -7.78 -15.50 21.61
CA GLY A 274 -7.08 -15.51 22.90
C GLY A 274 -6.59 -14.14 23.40
N ARG A 275 -7.12 -13.07 22.84
CA ARG A 275 -6.77 -11.68 23.21
C ARG A 275 -7.97 -10.85 23.63
N GLU A 276 -9.15 -11.20 23.15
CA GLU A 276 -10.40 -10.52 23.46
C GLU A 276 -10.92 -10.87 24.87
N ASP A 277 -11.61 -9.93 25.48
CA ASP A 277 -12.46 -10.18 26.64
C ASP A 277 -13.84 -10.65 26.21
N GLU A 278 -14.27 -10.24 25.01
CA GLU A 278 -15.55 -10.63 24.45
C GLU A 278 -15.49 -10.63 22.92
N TRP A 279 -16.08 -11.64 22.29
CA TRP A 279 -16.31 -11.70 20.86
C TRP A 279 -17.80 -11.76 20.55
N ILE A 280 -18.26 -10.86 19.69
CA ILE A 280 -19.64 -10.76 19.24
C ILE A 280 -19.71 -11.13 17.77
N PRO A 281 -20.26 -12.32 17.42
CA PRO A 281 -20.42 -12.74 16.02
C PRO A 281 -21.58 -12.00 15.37
N ILE A 282 -21.29 -10.83 14.81
CA ILE A 282 -22.29 -9.98 14.19
C ILE A 282 -22.72 -10.51 12.81
N ARG A 283 -24.00 -10.35 12.46
CA ARG A 283 -24.43 -10.57 11.09
C ARG A 283 -23.85 -9.49 10.18
N PRO A 284 -23.17 -9.85 9.07
CA PRO A 284 -22.60 -8.86 8.15
C PRO A 284 -23.61 -7.80 7.70
N GLY A 285 -23.18 -6.53 7.70
CA GLY A 285 -24.00 -5.40 7.28
C GLY A 285 -24.98 -4.88 8.34
N THR A 286 -24.88 -5.32 9.60
CA THR A 286 -25.76 -4.86 10.69
C THR A 286 -25.04 -4.06 11.78
N ASP A 287 -23.83 -3.62 11.53
CA ASP A 287 -23.03 -2.84 12.49
C ASP A 287 -23.73 -1.55 12.92
N ALA A 288 -24.30 -0.80 11.98
CA ALA A 288 -25.05 0.42 12.26
C ALA A 288 -26.29 0.16 13.13
N ALA A 289 -26.99 -0.96 12.90
CA ALA A 289 -28.14 -1.35 13.73
C ALA A 289 -27.71 -1.69 15.17
N LEU A 290 -26.57 -2.38 15.33
CA LEU A 290 -26.01 -2.64 16.66
C LEU A 290 -25.67 -1.34 17.39
N VAL A 291 -25.03 -0.38 16.71
CA VAL A 291 -24.68 0.94 17.28
C VAL A 291 -25.96 1.69 17.69
N ALA A 292 -26.99 1.68 16.84
CA ALA A 292 -28.27 2.30 17.18
C ALA A 292 -28.94 1.61 18.40
N GLY A 293 -28.87 0.28 18.48
CA GLY A 293 -29.38 -0.47 19.63
C GLY A 293 -28.64 -0.14 20.93
N ILE A 294 -27.31 -0.02 20.88
CA ILE A 294 -26.51 0.43 22.03
C ILE A 294 -26.93 1.84 22.45
N ALA A 295 -27.06 2.76 21.51
CA ALA A 295 -27.49 4.13 21.80
C ALA A 295 -28.90 4.17 22.42
N TRP A 296 -29.84 3.33 21.92
CA TRP A 296 -31.16 3.22 22.46
C TRP A 296 -31.14 2.80 23.95
N VAL A 297 -30.33 1.78 24.30
CA VAL A 297 -30.15 1.33 25.69
C VAL A 297 -29.57 2.44 26.57
N LEU A 298 -28.47 3.09 26.08
CA LEU A 298 -27.83 4.18 26.83
C LEU A 298 -28.77 5.33 27.15
N ILE A 299 -29.64 5.68 26.19
CA ILE A 299 -30.65 6.76 26.39
C ILE A 299 -31.76 6.32 27.34
N ASN A 300 -32.37 5.15 27.13
CA ASN A 300 -33.51 4.70 27.91
C ASN A 300 -33.16 4.32 29.36
N GLU A 301 -31.94 3.84 29.58
CA GLU A 301 -31.47 3.48 30.92
C GLU A 301 -30.73 4.64 31.61
N ASN A 302 -30.72 5.85 30.99
CA ASN A 302 -30.09 7.05 31.52
C ASN A 302 -28.59 6.85 31.82
N LEU A 303 -27.90 6.13 30.93
CA LEU A 303 -26.46 5.84 31.01
C LEU A 303 -25.58 6.83 30.22
N VAL A 304 -26.18 7.85 29.62
CA VAL A 304 -25.47 8.87 28.84
C VAL A 304 -24.75 9.85 29.78
N ASP A 305 -23.53 10.25 29.38
CA ASP A 305 -22.81 11.35 30.02
C ASP A 305 -23.26 12.68 29.41
N GLN A 306 -24.37 13.23 29.93
CA GLN A 306 -24.95 14.47 29.39
C GLN A 306 -23.98 15.66 29.43
N PRO A 307 -23.17 15.91 30.49
CA PRO A 307 -22.18 16.98 30.49
C PRO A 307 -21.14 16.84 29.37
N PHE A 308 -20.72 15.62 29.04
CA PHE A 308 -19.83 15.37 27.92
C PHE A 308 -20.53 15.67 26.57
N LEU A 309 -21.76 15.21 26.39
CA LEU A 309 -22.55 15.43 25.18
C LEU A 309 -22.81 16.92 24.94
N ASP A 310 -23.20 17.65 25.99
CA ASP A 310 -23.45 19.09 25.91
C ASP A 310 -22.19 19.90 25.52
N LYS A 311 -21.02 19.41 25.90
CA LYS A 311 -19.75 20.13 25.68
C LYS A 311 -19.06 19.76 24.37
N TYR A 312 -19.11 18.49 23.97
CA TYR A 312 -18.25 17.96 22.91
C TYR A 312 -19.01 17.43 21.70
N CYS A 313 -20.33 17.25 21.78
CA CYS A 313 -21.11 16.69 20.69
C CYS A 313 -22.06 17.70 20.10
N VAL A 314 -22.12 17.73 18.78
CA VAL A 314 -23.07 18.55 18.01
C VAL A 314 -24.19 17.63 17.49
N GLY A 315 -25.46 18.05 17.65
CA GLY A 315 -26.60 17.32 17.09
C GLY A 315 -27.01 16.08 17.87
N TYR A 316 -26.65 15.98 19.14
CA TYR A 316 -27.11 14.87 19.99
C TYR A 316 -28.59 15.05 20.40
N ASP A 317 -28.96 16.21 20.91
CA ASP A 317 -30.30 16.57 21.37
C ASP A 317 -30.64 18.02 20.99
N GLU A 318 -31.76 18.54 21.48
CA GLU A 318 -32.26 19.87 21.16
C GLU A 318 -31.27 20.99 21.55
N LYS A 319 -30.47 20.78 22.61
CA LYS A 319 -29.50 21.76 23.12
C LYS A 319 -28.26 21.85 22.26
N THR A 320 -27.92 20.75 21.60
CA THR A 320 -26.68 20.62 20.81
C THR A 320 -26.91 20.76 19.31
N LEU A 321 -28.15 21.07 18.89
CA LEU A 321 -28.49 21.32 17.50
C LEU A 321 -27.84 22.63 16.99
N PRO A 322 -27.28 22.62 15.78
CA PRO A 322 -26.87 23.84 15.10
C PRO A 322 -28.07 24.74 14.81
N GLU A 323 -27.82 26.06 14.76
CA GLU A 323 -28.82 27.05 14.35
C GLU A 323 -29.35 26.74 12.96
N GLY A 324 -30.69 26.78 12.81
CA GLY A 324 -31.36 26.47 11.55
C GLY A 324 -31.57 24.96 11.24
N ALA A 325 -31.14 24.08 12.12
CA ALA A 325 -31.46 22.63 11.98
C ALA A 325 -32.94 22.35 12.29
N PRO A 326 -33.56 21.33 11.67
CA PRO A 326 -34.90 20.89 12.02
C PRO A 326 -35.01 20.52 13.52
N VAL A 327 -36.12 20.88 14.18
CA VAL A 327 -36.32 20.67 15.63
C VAL A 327 -36.07 19.23 16.07
N ASN A 328 -36.47 18.25 15.27
CA ASN A 328 -36.24 16.81 15.52
C ASN A 328 -35.03 16.26 14.71
N GLY A 329 -34.17 17.12 14.21
CA GLY A 329 -33.01 16.73 13.39
C GLY A 329 -31.80 16.27 14.20
N HIS A 330 -32.02 15.80 15.43
CA HIS A 330 -30.93 15.37 16.31
C HIS A 330 -30.92 13.84 16.53
N TYR A 331 -29.76 13.33 16.94
CA TYR A 331 -29.52 11.89 17.04
C TYR A 331 -30.47 11.20 18.04
N LYS A 332 -30.75 11.83 19.19
CA LYS A 332 -31.66 11.27 20.19
C LYS A 332 -33.08 11.04 19.63
N ALA A 333 -33.63 12.01 18.86
CA ALA A 333 -34.91 11.84 18.21
C ALA A 333 -34.85 10.71 17.15
N TYR A 334 -33.78 10.62 16.37
CA TYR A 334 -33.61 9.53 15.41
C TYR A 334 -33.59 8.13 16.06
N ILE A 335 -32.98 8.01 17.24
CA ILE A 335 -32.90 6.71 17.97
C ILE A 335 -34.19 6.33 18.64
N LEU A 336 -34.91 7.31 19.16
CA LEU A 336 -36.16 7.05 19.92
C LEU A 336 -37.43 6.95 19.05
N GLY A 337 -37.41 7.50 17.83
CA GLY A 337 -38.50 7.52 16.86
C GLY A 337 -39.37 8.77 16.96
#